data_7e10c9f8154913005f86a6cb680cee3c
#
_entry.id   7e10c9f8154913005f86a6cb680cee3c
#
_cell.length_a   1.000
_cell.length_b   1.000
_cell.length_c   1.000
_cell.angle_alpha   90.00
_cell.angle_beta   90.00
_cell.angle_gamma   90.00
#
_symmetry.space_group_name_H-M   'P 1'
#
loop_
_entity.id
_entity.type
_entity.pdbx_description
1 polymer ?
#
loop_
_entity_poly.entity_id
_entity_poly.type
_entity_poly.pdbx_seq_one_letter_code
_entity_poly.pdbx_strand_id
1 'polypeptide(L)'
;MENLDYKFHPDINDDYIVPDIMVACDRKKLKGGAYYGTPKFVAETLSPSTSMRDMTEKKDIYEQAGVDEYWIVLPKEKGVNIYYLEDGKYVLKSSYILEDDKDDEHYNADIVISLREFSNITMTLAEIFENVDE
;
A
#
# COMPACT_ATOMS: atom_id res chain seq x y z
N MET A 1 14.47 1.55 -1.04
CA MET A 1 14.08 0.35 -0.27
C MET A 1 14.01 -0.83 -1.22
N GLU A 2 14.64 -1.92 -0.85
CA GLU A 2 14.55 -3.13 -1.62
C GLU A 2 13.21 -3.82 -1.34
N ASN A 3 12.63 -4.40 -2.38
CA ASN A 3 11.38 -5.15 -2.22
C ASN A 3 11.67 -6.48 -1.53
N LEU A 4 10.80 -6.85 -0.60
CA LEU A 4 10.88 -8.11 0.12
C LEU A 4 9.78 -9.05 -0.34
N ASP A 5 10.10 -10.35 -0.39
CA ASP A 5 9.06 -11.36 -0.55
C ASP A 5 8.18 -11.38 0.70
N TYR A 6 6.89 -11.46 0.51
CA TYR A 6 5.95 -11.67 1.59
C TYR A 6 5.36 -13.09 1.46
N LYS A 7 5.65 -13.94 2.45
CA LYS A 7 5.16 -15.32 2.51
C LYS A 7 3.82 -15.34 3.23
N PHE A 8 2.73 -15.41 2.48
CA PHE A 8 1.40 -15.26 3.05
C PHE A 8 0.78 -16.57 3.58
N HIS A 9 1.38 -17.72 3.25
CA HIS A 9 0.99 -19.02 3.79
C HIS A 9 2.22 -19.82 4.23
N PRO A 10 3.04 -19.29 5.17
CA PRO A 10 4.34 -19.89 5.46
C PRO A 10 4.26 -21.29 6.07
N ASP A 11 3.15 -21.63 6.72
CA ASP A 11 2.97 -22.96 7.36
C ASP A 11 2.35 -23.98 6.41
N ILE A 12 1.94 -23.57 5.22
CA ILE A 12 1.22 -24.42 4.26
C ILE A 12 2.08 -24.66 3.01
N ASN A 13 2.68 -23.61 2.45
CA ASN A 13 3.44 -23.67 1.20
C ASN A 13 4.42 -22.50 1.11
N ASP A 14 5.14 -22.44 -0.01
CA ASP A 14 6.10 -21.36 -0.29
C ASP A 14 5.52 -20.24 -1.14
N ASP A 15 4.22 -20.14 -1.28
CA ASP A 15 3.62 -19.07 -2.05
C ASP A 15 4.00 -17.71 -1.47
N TYR A 16 4.32 -16.80 -2.35
CA TYR A 16 4.70 -15.47 -1.95
C TYR A 16 4.31 -14.44 -2.99
N ILE A 17 4.25 -13.18 -2.56
CA ILE A 17 4.14 -12.02 -3.45
C ILE A 17 5.18 -11.00 -3.01
N VAL A 18 5.47 -10.06 -3.92
CA VAL A 18 6.44 -9.00 -3.66
C VAL A 18 5.70 -7.67 -3.66
N PRO A 19 5.33 -7.15 -2.48
CA PRO A 19 4.70 -5.82 -2.41
C PRO A 19 5.65 -4.73 -2.88
N ASP A 20 5.12 -3.67 -3.48
CA ASP A 20 5.95 -2.52 -3.84
C ASP A 20 6.50 -1.84 -2.59
N ILE A 21 5.66 -1.66 -1.57
CA ILE A 21 6.07 -1.15 -0.27
C ILE A 21 5.37 -1.96 0.80
N MET A 22 6.11 -2.29 1.86
CA MET A 22 5.59 -3.06 2.97
C MET A 22 6.22 -2.58 4.28
N VAL A 23 5.41 -2.46 5.34
CA VAL A 23 5.92 -2.21 6.68
C VAL A 23 5.80 -3.47 7.52
N ALA A 24 6.93 -4.06 7.85
CA ALA A 24 7.04 -5.27 8.65
C ALA A 24 7.46 -4.90 10.07
N CYS A 25 6.73 -5.42 11.06
CA CYS A 25 6.94 -5.02 12.47
C CYS A 25 7.68 -6.04 13.31
N ASP A 26 7.72 -7.30 12.90
CA ASP A 26 8.36 -8.36 13.67
C ASP A 26 9.62 -8.85 12.97
N ARG A 27 10.77 -8.39 13.44
CA ARG A 27 12.06 -8.76 12.84
C ARG A 27 12.33 -10.26 12.91
N LYS A 28 11.75 -10.95 13.87
CA LYS A 28 11.91 -12.40 14.00
C LYS A 28 11.31 -13.15 12.83
N LYS A 29 10.38 -12.54 12.14
CA LYS A 29 9.72 -13.12 10.96
C LYS A 29 10.44 -12.78 9.66
N LEU A 30 11.51 -11.99 9.72
CA LEU A 30 12.29 -11.61 8.54
C LEU A 30 13.47 -12.58 8.39
N LYS A 31 13.44 -13.40 7.35
CA LYS A 31 14.44 -14.46 7.13
C LYS A 31 14.73 -14.60 5.64
N GLY A 32 16.04 -14.65 5.30
CA GLY A 32 16.45 -14.97 3.95
C GLY A 32 15.88 -14.08 2.86
N GLY A 33 15.66 -12.77 3.16
CA GLY A 33 15.09 -11.85 2.20
C GLY A 33 13.58 -11.94 2.04
N ALA A 34 12.90 -12.66 2.94
CA ALA A 34 11.45 -12.80 2.91
C ALA A 34 10.85 -12.49 4.28
N TYR A 35 9.61 -12.01 4.28
CA TYR A 35 8.87 -11.76 5.51
C TYR A 35 7.77 -12.82 5.69
N TYR A 36 7.77 -13.46 6.85
CA TYR A 36 6.85 -14.56 7.19
C TYR A 36 5.75 -14.15 8.15
N GLY A 37 5.75 -12.90 8.61
CA GLY A 37 4.68 -12.36 9.45
C GLY A 37 3.59 -11.69 8.61
N THR A 38 2.65 -11.02 9.28
CA THR A 38 1.64 -10.21 8.60
C THR A 38 2.08 -8.75 8.62
N PRO A 39 2.31 -8.13 7.44
CA PRO A 39 2.64 -6.71 7.41
C PRO A 39 1.48 -5.88 7.96
N LYS A 40 1.80 -4.73 8.55
CA LYS A 40 0.77 -3.79 9.00
C LYS A 40 0.31 -2.86 7.90
N PHE A 41 1.12 -2.69 6.89
CA PHE A 41 0.87 -1.78 5.77
C PHE A 41 1.47 -2.34 4.51
N VAL A 42 0.71 -2.27 3.41
CA VAL A 42 1.20 -2.61 2.08
C VAL A 42 0.70 -1.55 1.10
N ALA A 43 1.56 -1.11 0.21
CA ALA A 43 1.18 -0.25 -0.91
C ALA A 43 1.56 -0.93 -2.22
N GLU A 44 0.66 -0.87 -3.18
CA GLU A 44 0.89 -1.37 -4.53
C GLU A 44 0.68 -0.25 -5.53
N THR A 45 1.53 -0.20 -6.54
CA THR A 45 1.44 0.80 -7.60
C THR A 45 0.88 0.15 -8.84
N LEU A 46 -0.22 0.68 -9.35
CA LEU A 46 -0.78 0.23 -10.62
C LEU A 46 0.06 0.78 -11.76
N SER A 47 0.59 -0.11 -12.59
CA SER A 47 1.42 0.25 -13.74
C SER A 47 0.77 -0.23 -15.02
N PRO A 48 1.25 0.23 -16.19
CA PRO A 48 0.72 -0.27 -17.47
C PRO A 48 0.85 -1.79 -17.64
N SER A 49 1.82 -2.40 -16.96
CA SER A 49 2.03 -3.85 -17.03
C SER A 49 1.18 -4.62 -16.03
N THR A 50 0.51 -3.94 -15.10
CA THR A 50 -0.32 -4.57 -14.07
C THR A 50 -1.76 -4.63 -14.55
N SER A 51 -2.34 -5.83 -14.64
CA SER A 51 -3.74 -5.97 -15.01
C SER A 51 -4.65 -5.72 -13.80
N MET A 52 -5.90 -5.38 -14.07
CA MET A 52 -6.92 -5.23 -13.02
C MET A 52 -7.11 -6.55 -12.26
N ARG A 53 -6.98 -7.67 -12.97
CA ARG A 53 -7.08 -8.98 -12.35
C ARG A 53 -5.97 -9.18 -11.31
N ASP A 54 -4.72 -8.84 -11.67
CA ASP A 54 -3.59 -8.96 -10.74
C ASP A 54 -3.80 -8.12 -9.49
N MET A 55 -4.30 -6.90 -9.66
CA MET A 55 -4.58 -6.01 -8.53
C MET A 55 -5.67 -6.57 -7.63
N THR A 56 -6.73 -7.15 -8.22
CA THR A 56 -7.81 -7.76 -7.46
C THR A 56 -7.32 -8.97 -6.68
N GLU A 57 -6.53 -9.82 -7.30
CA GLU A 57 -5.96 -11.01 -6.65
C GLU A 57 -5.06 -10.62 -5.48
N LYS A 58 -4.20 -9.62 -5.68
CA LYS A 58 -3.32 -9.13 -4.62
C LYS A 58 -4.11 -8.54 -3.46
N LYS A 59 -5.13 -7.76 -3.74
CA LYS A 59 -5.99 -7.18 -2.70
C LYS A 59 -6.64 -8.29 -1.87
N ASP A 60 -7.14 -9.33 -2.52
CA ASP A 60 -7.77 -10.44 -1.82
C ASP A 60 -6.76 -11.17 -0.92
N ILE A 61 -5.53 -11.36 -1.40
CA ILE A 61 -4.48 -12.00 -0.61
C ILE A 61 -4.18 -11.19 0.64
N TYR A 62 -4.02 -9.88 0.51
CA TYR A 62 -3.73 -9.00 1.66
C TYR A 62 -4.90 -8.95 2.63
N GLU A 63 -6.12 -8.92 2.12
CA GLU A 63 -7.31 -8.92 2.95
C GLU A 63 -7.41 -10.21 3.79
N GLN A 64 -7.24 -11.34 3.16
CA GLN A 64 -7.31 -12.63 3.84
C GLN A 64 -6.17 -12.83 4.83
N ALA A 65 -5.01 -12.25 4.53
CA ALA A 65 -3.85 -12.33 5.41
C ALA A 65 -3.97 -11.42 6.63
N GLY A 66 -4.88 -10.46 6.62
CA GLY A 66 -5.09 -9.57 7.75
C GLY A 66 -4.21 -8.33 7.75
N VAL A 67 -3.77 -7.86 6.57
CA VAL A 67 -3.00 -6.61 6.45
C VAL A 67 -3.92 -5.43 6.78
N ASP A 68 -3.60 -4.68 7.85
CA ASP A 68 -4.48 -3.63 8.37
C ASP A 68 -4.76 -2.48 7.42
N GLU A 69 -3.74 -2.07 6.68
CA GLU A 69 -3.85 -0.91 5.79
C GLU A 69 -3.29 -1.25 4.43
N TYR A 70 -4.04 -0.94 3.39
CA TYR A 70 -3.66 -1.25 2.02
C TYR A 70 -3.90 -0.04 1.12
N TRP A 71 -2.88 0.37 0.39
CA TRP A 71 -2.96 1.51 -0.54
C TRP A 71 -2.78 1.02 -1.97
N ILE A 72 -3.60 1.56 -2.86
CA ILE A 72 -3.40 1.44 -4.31
C ILE A 72 -2.99 2.80 -4.82
N VAL A 73 -1.80 2.89 -5.39
CA VAL A 73 -1.28 4.13 -5.96
C VAL A 73 -1.46 4.09 -7.46
N LEU A 74 -2.02 5.16 -8.02
CA LEU A 74 -2.38 5.30 -9.43
C LEU A 74 -1.57 6.43 -10.03
N PRO A 75 -0.34 6.17 -10.55
CA PRO A 75 0.56 7.24 -10.96
C PRO A 75 0.04 8.14 -12.07
N LYS A 76 -0.62 7.56 -13.08
CA LYS A 76 -1.13 8.34 -14.20
C LYS A 76 -2.15 9.39 -13.77
N GLU A 77 -3.03 8.99 -12.88
CA GLU A 77 -4.09 9.85 -12.36
C GLU A 77 -3.61 10.71 -11.19
N LYS A 78 -2.40 10.42 -10.68
CA LYS A 78 -1.89 10.96 -9.43
C LYS A 78 -2.90 10.75 -8.29
N GLY A 79 -3.44 9.55 -8.27
CA GLY A 79 -4.46 9.15 -7.29
C GLY A 79 -3.93 8.12 -6.31
N VAL A 80 -4.55 8.05 -5.15
CA VAL A 80 -4.28 7.01 -4.15
C VAL A 80 -5.60 6.63 -3.49
N ASN A 81 -5.83 5.32 -3.39
CA ASN A 81 -6.96 4.77 -2.65
C ASN A 81 -6.43 4.10 -1.40
N ILE A 82 -6.98 4.45 -0.25
CA ILE A 82 -6.55 3.97 1.05
C ILE A 82 -7.65 3.11 1.64
N TYR A 83 -7.32 1.85 1.92
CA TYR A 83 -8.25 0.88 2.51
C TYR A 83 -7.80 0.53 3.92
N TYR A 84 -8.76 0.41 4.83
CA TYR A 84 -8.54 -0.11 6.17
C TYR A 84 -9.27 -1.43 6.31
N LEU A 85 -8.66 -2.37 7.02
CA LEU A 85 -9.28 -3.65 7.33
C LEU A 85 -10.27 -3.47 8.49
N GLU A 86 -11.54 -3.77 8.24
CA GLU A 86 -12.61 -3.69 9.24
C GLU A 86 -13.36 -5.01 9.24
N ASP A 87 -13.33 -5.72 10.36
CA ASP A 87 -13.99 -7.03 10.49
C ASP A 87 -13.63 -8.00 9.38
N GLY A 88 -12.35 -8.04 9.00
CA GLY A 88 -11.84 -8.94 7.99
C GLY A 88 -12.10 -8.53 6.55
N LYS A 89 -12.63 -7.33 6.32
CA LYS A 89 -12.90 -6.82 4.98
C LYS A 89 -12.30 -5.44 4.80
N TYR A 90 -11.78 -5.16 3.60
CA TYR A 90 -11.28 -3.83 3.27
C TYR A 90 -12.43 -2.87 3.00
N VAL A 91 -12.34 -1.72 3.67
CA VAL A 91 -13.25 -0.60 3.46
C VAL A 91 -12.45 0.56 2.91
N LEU A 92 -12.92 1.17 1.82
CA LEU A 92 -12.28 2.36 1.27
C LEU A 92 -12.43 3.51 2.27
N LYS A 93 -11.31 3.90 2.86
CA LYS A 93 -11.29 4.96 3.87
C LYS A 93 -11.15 6.34 3.25
N SER A 94 -10.27 6.46 2.27
CA SER A 94 -9.97 7.73 1.62
C SER A 94 -9.57 7.49 0.17
N SER A 95 -9.89 8.44 -0.68
CA SER A 95 -9.45 8.44 -2.07
C SER A 95 -9.09 9.87 -2.43
N TYR A 96 -7.87 10.06 -2.94
CA TYR A 96 -7.36 11.37 -3.29
C TYR A 96 -6.86 11.39 -4.72
N ILE A 97 -7.08 12.50 -5.40
CA ILE A 97 -6.41 12.81 -6.67
C ILE A 97 -5.68 14.10 -6.44
N LEU A 98 -4.38 14.10 -6.67
CA LEU A 98 -3.54 15.28 -6.40
C LEU A 98 -3.91 16.43 -7.29
N GLU A 99 -4.16 17.59 -6.68
CA GLU A 99 -4.24 18.86 -7.36
C GLU A 99 -3.18 19.78 -6.77
N ASP A 100 -2.12 20.01 -7.52
CA ASP A 100 -0.96 20.79 -7.04
C ASP A 100 -0.93 22.23 -7.57
N ASP A 101 -1.95 22.66 -8.29
CA ASP A 101 -2.11 24.05 -8.70
C ASP A 101 -2.67 24.86 -7.53
N LYS A 102 -1.84 25.75 -6.98
CA LYS A 102 -2.19 26.56 -5.81
C LYS A 102 -3.38 27.50 -6.06
N ASP A 103 -3.66 27.79 -7.31
CA ASP A 103 -4.76 28.69 -7.67
C ASP A 103 -6.07 27.93 -7.90
N ASP A 104 -6.03 26.58 -7.89
CA ASP A 104 -7.21 25.78 -8.07
C ASP A 104 -7.96 25.67 -6.74
N GLU A 105 -9.30 25.72 -6.80
CA GLU A 105 -10.14 25.62 -5.61
C GLU A 105 -10.04 24.23 -4.93
N HIS A 106 -9.59 23.23 -5.67
CA HIS A 106 -9.44 21.87 -5.15
C HIS A 106 -8.00 21.53 -4.75
N TYR A 107 -7.15 22.55 -4.61
CA TYR A 107 -5.77 22.37 -4.20
C TYR A 107 -5.68 21.53 -2.93
N ASN A 108 -4.90 20.45 -2.98
CA ASN A 108 -4.79 19.50 -1.87
C ASN A 108 -3.38 18.96 -1.66
N ALA A 109 -2.38 19.56 -2.30
CA ALA A 109 -1.02 19.02 -2.27
C ALA A 109 -0.45 18.91 -0.84
N ASP A 110 -0.89 19.78 0.06
CA ASP A 110 -0.37 19.86 1.43
C ASP A 110 -1.16 19.04 2.45
N ILE A 111 -2.16 18.28 2.01
CA ILE A 111 -2.88 17.39 2.91
C ILE A 111 -1.91 16.38 3.50
N VAL A 112 -1.94 16.24 4.83
CA VAL A 112 -1.07 15.31 5.55
C VAL A 112 -1.81 13.99 5.73
N ILE A 113 -1.14 12.92 5.33
CA ILE A 113 -1.68 11.55 5.45
C ILE A 113 -0.78 10.80 6.41
N SER A 114 -1.39 10.15 7.42
CA SER A 114 -0.69 9.32 8.40
C SER A 114 -1.06 7.86 8.19
N LEU A 115 -0.12 6.96 8.49
CA LEU A 115 -0.45 5.54 8.54
C LEU A 115 -1.31 5.25 9.76
N ARG A 116 -2.27 4.34 9.62
CA ARG A 116 -3.24 4.00 10.67
C ARG A 116 -2.57 3.55 11.96
N GLU A 117 -1.62 2.60 11.86
CA GLU A 117 -0.94 2.02 13.01
C GLU A 117 0.33 2.75 13.40
N PHE A 118 0.77 3.71 12.60
CA PHE A 118 2.02 4.43 12.79
C PHE A 118 1.77 5.91 12.57
N SER A 119 1.08 6.54 13.53
CA SER A 119 0.66 7.94 13.38
C SER A 119 1.83 8.92 13.28
N ASN A 120 3.03 8.50 13.65
CA ASN A 120 4.25 9.29 13.50
C ASN A 120 4.85 9.20 12.10
N ILE A 121 4.36 8.28 11.26
CA ILE A 121 4.75 8.20 9.84
C ILE A 121 3.73 8.99 9.05
N THR A 122 4.15 10.16 8.58
CA THR A 122 3.27 11.07 7.84
C THR A 122 3.92 11.51 6.54
N MET A 123 3.08 11.88 5.59
CA MET A 123 3.52 12.43 4.31
C MET A 123 2.43 13.32 3.75
N THR A 124 2.82 14.29 2.92
CA THR A 124 1.80 15.07 2.20
C THR A 124 1.37 14.30 0.95
N LEU A 125 0.21 14.66 0.44
CA LEU A 125 -0.29 14.06 -0.80
C LEU A 125 0.70 14.28 -1.94
N ALA A 126 1.29 15.47 -2.04
CA ALA A 126 2.31 15.75 -3.05
C ALA A 126 3.52 14.82 -2.93
N GLU A 127 3.96 14.53 -1.70
CA GLU A 127 5.12 13.69 -1.48
C GLU A 127 4.92 12.25 -1.96
N ILE A 128 3.69 11.74 -1.94
CA ILE A 128 3.40 10.40 -2.42
C ILE A 128 3.79 10.26 -3.90
N PHE A 129 3.62 11.30 -4.69
CA PHE A 129 3.85 11.27 -6.13
C PHE A 129 5.17 11.89 -6.56
N GLU A 130 5.97 12.36 -5.62
CA GLU A 130 7.21 13.09 -5.90
C GLU A 130 8.24 12.26 -6.66
N ASN A 131 8.32 10.96 -6.35
CA ASN A 131 9.28 10.05 -6.95
C ASN A 131 8.61 8.91 -7.71
N VAL A 132 7.39 9.09 -8.16
CA VAL A 132 6.67 8.06 -8.90
C VAL A 132 6.86 8.28 -10.39
N ASP A 133 7.45 7.28 -11.06
CA ASP A 133 7.60 7.29 -12.52
C ASP A 133 6.30 6.84 -13.19
N GLU A 134 5.91 7.56 -14.21
CA GLU A 134 4.70 7.27 -14.97
C GLU A 134 4.94 6.27 -16.08
#